data_be8ec6d2951585306dcbadcc26e39773
#
_entry.id   be8ec6d2951585306dcbadcc26e39773
#
_cell.length_a   1.000
_cell.length_b   1.000
_cell.length_c   1.000
_cell.angle_alpha   90.00
_cell.angle_beta   90.00
_cell.angle_gamma   90.00
#
_symmetry.space_group_name_H-M   'P 1'
#
loop_
_entity.id
_entity.type
_entity.pdbx_description
1 polymer ?
#
loop_
_entity_poly.entity_id
_entity_poly.type
_entity_poly.pdbx_seq_one_letter_code
_entity_poly.pdbx_strand_id
1 'polypeptide(L)'
;FLLSVTSALSLILLSKPIRKFFLDRTKRVKYGKAFLYSIFSSVSSSLAVTAGTLPLVIIAFVTFSVISFISNLLMIFPTTIMLPITALAALFESVPSLSLLAKPFALVGGLIAKYLIFVAHWIAKIPFSLISSDYEFIMLWLAMTMLLFAFAIFLAKRKILIRTVLTLSSILLIAGIFSYQLSNHSTARVSILDVDDGISVVVTANHQTAIIGCNAYSDYTAYQYLKGHGIHHIDYLQPLSDETTEYQNLAKLNEQFQTKNLILPNGQYFAGDLEKSLEEVEKISYYEKSAKTILNDDVTIELYSDAKGSYTVLMVKEIRILILSSEYDLANIDLDLNDIDILITDTVPQHAEYLQSFITVLSMEEQSMADSVKKMDMGNVQLYATAGRGNVHIDIENDRNITLRRGSGG
;
A
#
# COMPACT_ATOMS: atom_id res chain seq x y z
N PHE A 1 6.66 13.17 16.90
CA PHE A 1 7.58 14.22 17.36
C PHE A 1 8.61 14.59 16.28
N LEU A 2 9.38 13.64 15.75
CA LEU A 2 10.43 13.88 14.73
C LEU A 2 9.87 14.58 13.48
N LEU A 3 8.74 14.15 12.94
CA LEU A 3 8.11 14.76 11.77
C LEU A 3 7.72 16.23 12.03
N SER A 4 7.18 16.55 13.21
CA SER A 4 6.80 17.93 13.56
C SER A 4 8.01 18.84 13.66
N VAL A 5 9.07 18.39 14.31
CA VAL A 5 10.32 19.16 14.45
C VAL A 5 10.97 19.38 13.07
N THR A 6 11.04 18.32 12.27
CA THR A 6 11.63 18.41 10.92
C THR A 6 10.82 19.29 9.99
N SER A 7 9.47 19.25 10.08
CA SER A 7 8.58 20.14 9.34
C SER A 7 8.84 21.62 9.68
N ALA A 8 8.91 21.94 10.98
CA ALA A 8 9.18 23.30 11.44
C ALA A 8 10.58 23.80 11.00
N LEU A 9 11.60 22.96 11.16
CA LEU A 9 12.96 23.26 10.74
C LEU A 9 13.04 23.49 9.23
N SER A 10 12.41 22.62 8.44
CA SER A 10 12.37 22.72 6.98
C SER A 10 11.65 23.99 6.52
N LEU A 11 10.56 24.36 7.18
CA LEU A 11 9.85 25.61 6.91
C LEU A 11 10.76 26.82 7.14
N ILE A 12 11.51 26.86 8.23
CA ILE A 12 12.41 27.96 8.57
C ILE A 12 13.59 28.04 7.59
N LEU A 13 14.20 26.92 7.28
CA LEU A 13 15.43 26.88 6.46
C LEU A 13 15.16 26.98 4.96
N LEU A 14 14.14 26.27 4.45
CA LEU A 14 13.94 26.07 3.02
C LEU A 14 12.86 26.99 2.40
N SER A 15 11.88 27.50 3.18
CA SER A 15 10.78 28.29 2.59
C SER A 15 11.26 29.59 1.95
N LYS A 16 12.19 30.31 2.58
CA LYS A 16 12.73 31.58 2.05
C LYS A 16 13.47 31.41 0.73
N PRO A 17 14.43 30.49 0.57
CA PRO A 17 15.14 30.30 -0.71
C PRO A 17 14.23 29.81 -1.82
N ILE A 18 13.28 28.91 -1.52
CA ILE A 18 12.30 28.41 -2.50
C ILE A 18 11.38 29.55 -2.96
N ARG A 19 10.84 30.35 -2.03
CA ARG A 19 10.01 31.51 -2.36
C ARG A 19 10.74 32.51 -3.22
N LYS A 20 12.01 32.82 -2.91
CA LYS A 20 12.83 33.70 -3.72
C LYS A 20 12.99 33.19 -5.15
N PHE A 21 13.16 31.93 -5.34
CA PHE A 21 13.26 31.27 -6.64
C PHE A 21 12.01 31.50 -7.50
N PHE A 22 10.80 31.36 -6.89
CA PHE A 22 9.52 31.59 -7.59
C PHE A 22 9.30 33.11 -7.87
N LEU A 23 9.54 33.95 -6.88
CA LEU A 23 9.30 35.39 -7.00
C LEU A 23 10.23 36.09 -8.01
N ASP A 24 11.46 35.64 -8.17
CA ASP A 24 12.37 36.20 -9.17
C ASP A 24 11.87 35.97 -10.60
N ARG A 25 11.02 34.99 -10.85
CA ARG A 25 10.37 34.71 -12.15
C ARG A 25 9.11 35.57 -12.39
N THR A 26 8.45 36.07 -11.33
CA THR A 26 7.19 36.82 -11.44
C THR A 26 7.37 38.34 -11.56
N LYS A 27 8.60 38.82 -11.58
CA LYS A 27 8.90 40.26 -11.74
C LYS A 27 8.29 40.91 -12.97
N ARG A 28 7.88 40.09 -13.98
CA ARG A 28 7.30 40.57 -15.26
C ARG A 28 5.77 40.74 -15.23
N VAL A 29 5.07 40.31 -14.14
CA VAL A 29 3.59 40.37 -14.10
C VAL A 29 3.14 41.72 -13.54
N LYS A 30 2.33 42.47 -14.29
CA LYS A 30 1.85 43.82 -13.89
C LYS A 30 0.64 43.80 -12.95
N TYR A 31 -0.27 42.83 -13.11
CA TYR A 31 -1.54 42.74 -12.35
C TYR A 31 -1.57 41.49 -11.45
N GLY A 32 -2.24 41.61 -10.29
CA GLY A 32 -2.44 40.46 -9.38
C GLY A 32 -1.22 40.05 -8.55
N LYS A 33 -0.22 40.90 -8.37
CA LYS A 33 1.03 40.62 -7.65
C LYS A 33 0.81 40.09 -6.23
N ALA A 34 -0.17 40.63 -5.48
CA ALA A 34 -0.45 40.23 -4.13
C ALA A 34 -1.01 38.78 -4.07
N PHE A 35 -1.91 38.47 -5.00
CA PHE A 35 -2.49 37.12 -5.12
C PHE A 35 -1.43 36.08 -5.52
N LEU A 36 -0.63 36.37 -6.52
CA LEU A 36 0.49 35.53 -6.95
C LEU A 36 1.53 35.35 -5.83
N TYR A 37 1.82 36.41 -5.09
CA TYR A 37 2.72 36.33 -3.94
C TYR A 37 2.19 35.37 -2.86
N SER A 38 0.89 35.44 -2.54
CA SER A 38 0.24 34.53 -1.57
C SER A 38 0.33 33.09 -2.04
N ILE A 39 -0.01 32.80 -3.31
CA ILE A 39 0.10 31.45 -3.89
C ILE A 39 1.54 30.95 -3.82
N PHE A 40 2.51 31.73 -4.31
CA PHE A 40 3.91 31.30 -4.28
C PHE A 40 4.49 31.15 -2.88
N SER A 41 4.00 31.92 -1.92
CA SER A 41 4.36 31.74 -0.52
C SER A 41 3.86 30.40 0.02
N SER A 42 2.58 30.08 -0.23
CA SER A 42 1.98 28.80 0.18
C SER A 42 2.64 27.60 -0.50
N VAL A 43 2.87 27.68 -1.82
CA VAL A 43 3.60 26.68 -2.60
C VAL A 43 5.02 26.45 -2.05
N SER A 44 5.72 27.53 -1.75
CA SER A 44 7.09 27.45 -1.24
C SER A 44 7.15 26.84 0.15
N SER A 45 6.16 27.12 1.00
CA SER A 45 6.05 26.55 2.33
C SER A 45 5.73 25.05 2.26
N SER A 46 4.79 24.66 1.41
CA SER A 46 4.44 23.25 1.19
C SER A 46 5.63 22.46 0.64
N LEU A 47 6.32 22.98 -0.38
CA LEU A 47 7.54 22.38 -0.93
C LEU A 47 8.65 22.23 0.11
N ALA A 48 8.84 23.24 0.95
CA ALA A 48 9.87 23.22 1.98
C ALA A 48 9.59 22.12 3.00
N VAL A 49 8.35 22.02 3.46
CA VAL A 49 7.94 20.97 4.40
C VAL A 49 8.07 19.60 3.77
N THR A 50 7.50 19.39 2.59
CA THR A 50 7.56 18.08 1.90
C THR A 50 9.00 17.65 1.63
N ALA A 51 9.85 18.53 1.12
CA ALA A 51 11.25 18.20 0.84
C ALA A 51 12.04 17.82 2.10
N GLY A 52 11.76 18.48 3.22
CA GLY A 52 12.47 18.19 4.45
C GLY A 52 11.93 16.97 5.22
N THR A 53 10.63 16.69 5.11
CA THR A 53 10.02 15.52 5.78
C THR A 53 10.10 14.25 4.94
N LEU A 54 10.26 14.35 3.61
CA LEU A 54 10.31 13.21 2.71
C LEU A 54 11.25 12.09 3.15
N PRO A 55 12.50 12.37 3.59
CA PRO A 55 13.39 11.30 4.06
C PRO A 55 12.86 10.51 5.26
N LEU A 56 12.27 11.24 6.22
CA LEU A 56 11.66 10.59 7.39
C LEU A 56 10.40 9.81 7.03
N VAL A 57 9.59 10.32 6.10
CA VAL A 57 8.40 9.64 5.61
C VAL A 57 8.77 8.34 4.91
N ILE A 58 9.78 8.35 4.03
CA ILE A 58 10.26 7.14 3.33
C ILE A 58 10.79 6.08 4.31
N ILE A 59 11.46 6.52 5.40
CA ILE A 59 12.02 5.59 6.40
C ILE A 59 10.92 5.06 7.33
N ALA A 60 9.92 5.88 7.67
CA ALA A 60 8.94 5.56 8.70
C ALA A 60 7.66 4.90 8.16
N PHE A 61 7.38 5.01 6.86
CA PHE A 61 6.13 4.51 6.27
C PHE A 61 6.42 3.59 5.09
N VAL A 62 5.60 2.56 4.95
CA VAL A 62 5.68 1.56 3.86
C VAL A 62 5.47 2.20 2.50
N THR A 63 4.65 3.24 2.43
CA THR A 63 4.34 3.95 1.19
C THR A 63 4.48 5.46 1.36
N PHE A 64 4.87 6.13 0.31
CA PHE A 64 4.87 7.60 0.28
C PHE A 64 4.25 8.13 -1.01
N SER A 65 3.56 9.27 -0.89
CA SER A 65 2.90 9.90 -2.04
C SER A 65 3.81 10.89 -2.75
N VAL A 66 4.12 10.61 -4.01
CA VAL A 66 4.86 11.53 -4.88
C VAL A 66 4.01 12.75 -5.24
N ILE A 67 2.69 12.58 -5.27
CA ILE A 67 1.73 13.63 -5.66
C ILE A 67 1.30 14.50 -4.47
N SER A 68 1.76 14.18 -3.26
CA SER A 68 1.40 14.93 -2.04
C SER A 68 1.62 16.43 -2.15
N PHE A 69 2.62 16.86 -2.91
CA PHE A 69 2.86 18.27 -3.18
C PHE A 69 1.71 18.93 -3.97
N ILE A 70 1.22 18.25 -5.02
CA ILE A 70 0.10 18.76 -5.84
C ILE A 70 -1.20 18.71 -5.02
N SER A 71 -1.41 17.65 -4.26
CA SER A 71 -2.55 17.51 -3.35
C SER A 71 -2.60 18.66 -2.35
N ASN A 72 -1.49 18.92 -1.68
CA ASN A 72 -1.38 20.03 -0.73
C ASN A 72 -1.67 21.39 -1.36
N LEU A 73 -1.18 21.63 -2.58
CA LEU A 73 -1.43 22.87 -3.29
C LEU A 73 -2.92 23.06 -3.60
N LEU A 74 -3.60 22.01 -4.05
CA LEU A 74 -5.02 22.07 -4.42
C LEU A 74 -5.95 22.09 -3.19
N MET A 75 -5.55 21.49 -2.07
CA MET A 75 -6.41 21.33 -0.90
C MET A 75 -6.21 22.40 0.19
N ILE A 76 -4.98 22.87 0.42
CA ILE A 76 -4.68 23.82 1.52
C ILE A 76 -5.48 25.12 1.39
N PHE A 77 -5.52 25.71 0.19
CA PHE A 77 -6.20 27.00 -0.02
C PHE A 77 -7.71 26.89 0.21
N PRO A 78 -8.46 25.94 -0.40
CA PRO A 78 -9.88 25.77 -0.13
C PRO A 78 -10.18 25.42 1.34
N THR A 79 -9.36 24.58 1.96
CA THR A 79 -9.53 24.21 3.39
C THR A 79 -9.36 25.40 4.32
N THR A 80 -8.39 26.27 4.02
CA THR A 80 -8.16 27.50 4.81
C THR A 80 -9.36 28.46 4.74
N ILE A 81 -10.08 28.51 3.61
CA ILE A 81 -11.29 29.30 3.46
C ILE A 81 -12.51 28.61 4.09
N MET A 82 -12.59 27.28 3.94
CA MET A 82 -13.71 26.49 4.45
C MET A 82 -13.85 26.60 5.97
N LEU A 83 -12.73 26.58 6.69
CA LEU A 83 -12.71 26.55 8.16
C LEU A 83 -13.41 27.77 8.80
N PRO A 84 -13.08 29.04 8.46
CA PRO A 84 -13.78 30.20 9.01
C PRO A 84 -15.25 30.29 8.53
N ILE A 85 -15.55 29.89 7.29
CA ILE A 85 -16.92 29.92 6.76
C ILE A 85 -17.82 28.93 7.50
N THR A 86 -17.36 27.71 7.72
CA THR A 86 -18.11 26.70 8.46
C THR A 86 -18.23 27.06 9.95
N ALA A 87 -17.20 27.66 10.53
CA ALA A 87 -17.26 28.18 11.90
C ALA A 87 -18.31 29.29 12.04
N LEU A 88 -18.38 30.24 11.09
CA LEU A 88 -19.42 31.27 11.06
C LEU A 88 -20.82 30.67 10.87
N ALA A 89 -20.98 29.69 9.98
CA ALA A 89 -22.24 28.98 9.82
C ALA A 89 -22.71 28.35 11.11
N ALA A 90 -21.84 27.63 11.81
CA ALA A 90 -22.14 27.01 13.10
C ALA A 90 -22.50 28.04 14.18
N LEU A 91 -21.80 29.17 14.20
CA LEU A 91 -22.06 30.27 15.15
C LEU A 91 -23.42 30.91 14.91
N PHE A 92 -23.80 31.19 13.66
CA PHE A 92 -25.13 31.72 13.35
C PHE A 92 -26.25 30.72 13.60
N GLU A 93 -26.03 29.42 13.37
CA GLU A 93 -26.99 28.37 13.65
C GLU A 93 -27.26 28.20 15.18
N SER A 94 -26.26 28.45 16.00
CA SER A 94 -26.40 28.37 17.45
C SER A 94 -27.37 29.42 18.06
N VAL A 95 -27.71 30.49 17.29
CA VAL A 95 -28.64 31.56 17.71
C VAL A 95 -29.90 31.46 16.85
N PRO A 96 -31.08 31.04 17.42
CA PRO A 96 -32.29 30.81 16.66
C PRO A 96 -32.76 31.97 15.78
N SER A 97 -32.57 33.21 16.23
CA SER A 97 -32.90 34.42 15.46
C SER A 97 -31.97 34.71 14.28
N LEU A 98 -30.80 34.08 14.22
CA LEU A 98 -29.80 34.26 13.17
C LEU A 98 -29.61 33.04 12.26
N SER A 99 -30.39 31.97 12.49
CA SER A 99 -30.27 30.71 11.74
C SER A 99 -30.44 30.87 10.22
N LEU A 100 -31.25 31.86 9.80
CA LEU A 100 -31.41 32.18 8.37
C LEU A 100 -30.10 32.65 7.71
N LEU A 101 -29.25 33.33 8.48
CA LEU A 101 -27.93 33.78 7.99
C LEU A 101 -26.90 32.63 7.92
N ALA A 102 -27.11 31.54 8.65
CA ALA A 102 -26.24 30.37 8.58
C ALA A 102 -26.30 29.67 7.20
N LYS A 103 -27.47 29.69 6.54
CA LYS A 103 -27.71 28.96 5.26
C LYS A 103 -26.71 29.30 4.16
N PRO A 104 -26.44 30.57 3.80
CA PRO A 104 -25.48 30.90 2.74
C PRO A 104 -24.06 30.46 3.08
N PHE A 105 -23.63 30.58 4.36
CA PHE A 105 -22.32 30.09 4.77
C PHE A 105 -22.21 28.57 4.73
N ALA A 106 -23.24 27.85 5.16
CA ALA A 106 -23.31 26.40 5.07
C ALA A 106 -23.27 25.93 3.60
N LEU A 107 -23.98 26.62 2.70
CA LEU A 107 -23.95 26.30 1.26
C LEU A 107 -22.55 26.47 0.68
N VAL A 108 -21.87 27.57 0.97
CA VAL A 108 -20.51 27.82 0.47
C VAL A 108 -19.54 26.79 1.06
N GLY A 109 -19.64 26.52 2.37
CA GLY A 109 -18.85 25.47 3.03
C GLY A 109 -19.06 24.08 2.40
N GLY A 110 -20.32 23.74 2.09
CA GLY A 110 -20.69 22.49 1.43
C GLY A 110 -20.15 22.38 -0.01
N LEU A 111 -20.14 23.47 -0.76
CA LEU A 111 -19.52 23.50 -2.10
C LEU A 111 -18.01 23.27 -2.04
N ILE A 112 -17.33 23.91 -1.07
CA ILE A 112 -15.88 23.70 -0.88
C ILE A 112 -15.61 22.25 -0.45
N ALA A 113 -16.43 21.67 0.42
CA ALA A 113 -16.30 20.28 0.82
C ALA A 113 -16.45 19.31 -0.38
N LYS A 114 -17.45 19.55 -1.24
CA LYS A 114 -17.62 18.77 -2.50
C LYS A 114 -16.41 18.90 -3.41
N TYR A 115 -15.85 20.09 -3.55
CA TYR A 115 -14.63 20.30 -4.31
C TYR A 115 -13.45 19.50 -3.74
N LEU A 116 -13.27 19.51 -2.42
CA LEU A 116 -12.18 18.76 -1.76
C LEU A 116 -12.34 17.26 -1.96
N ILE A 117 -13.56 16.73 -1.82
CA ILE A 117 -13.87 15.32 -2.08
C ILE A 117 -13.58 14.97 -3.55
N PHE A 118 -14.02 15.81 -4.49
CA PHE A 118 -13.75 15.61 -5.91
C PHE A 118 -12.25 15.57 -6.22
N VAL A 119 -11.48 16.51 -5.67
CA VAL A 119 -10.01 16.58 -5.84
C VAL A 119 -9.35 15.34 -5.24
N ALA A 120 -9.78 14.91 -4.05
CA ALA A 120 -9.25 13.71 -3.40
C ALA A 120 -9.46 12.45 -4.25
N HIS A 121 -10.69 12.24 -4.76
CA HIS A 121 -10.99 11.12 -5.65
C HIS A 121 -10.21 11.19 -6.97
N TRP A 122 -10.07 12.39 -7.54
CA TRP A 122 -9.31 12.56 -8.77
C TRP A 122 -7.83 12.22 -8.57
N ILE A 123 -7.22 12.68 -7.47
CA ILE A 123 -5.83 12.38 -7.14
C ILE A 123 -5.62 10.89 -6.85
N ALA A 124 -6.57 10.25 -6.16
CA ALA A 124 -6.51 8.82 -5.87
C ALA A 124 -6.50 7.93 -7.13
N LYS A 125 -7.10 8.41 -8.22
CA LYS A 125 -7.11 7.70 -9.52
C LYS A 125 -5.82 7.84 -10.33
N ILE A 126 -4.90 8.73 -9.93
CA ILE A 126 -3.64 8.92 -10.66
C ILE A 126 -2.74 7.71 -10.43
N PRO A 127 -2.30 7.03 -11.51
CA PRO A 127 -1.36 5.92 -11.39
C PRO A 127 -0.04 6.40 -10.78
N PHE A 128 0.65 5.52 -10.05
CA PHE A 128 1.91 5.83 -9.37
C PHE A 128 1.84 7.00 -8.36
N SER A 129 0.65 7.31 -7.86
CA SER A 129 0.47 8.35 -6.81
C SER A 129 1.14 7.97 -5.50
N LEU A 130 1.23 6.68 -5.22
CA LEU A 130 1.94 6.07 -4.10
C LEU A 130 3.11 5.25 -4.64
N ILE A 131 4.21 5.25 -3.92
CA ILE A 131 5.38 4.41 -4.20
C ILE A 131 5.71 3.67 -2.89
N SER A 132 5.91 2.36 -2.99
CA SER A 132 6.37 1.56 -1.85
C SER A 132 7.80 1.90 -1.49
N SER A 133 8.09 1.99 -0.20
CA SER A 133 9.46 2.11 0.31
C SER A 133 10.21 0.78 0.34
N ASP A 134 9.52 -0.34 0.08
CA ASP A 134 10.11 -1.69 0.06
C ASP A 134 11.07 -1.91 -1.11
N TYR A 135 11.06 -1.03 -2.09
CA TYR A 135 12.03 -1.06 -3.16
C TYR A 135 13.42 -0.65 -2.69
N GLU A 136 14.38 -1.57 -2.73
CA GLU A 136 15.78 -1.32 -2.31
C GLU A 136 16.41 -0.11 -3.00
N PHE A 137 16.10 0.11 -4.28
CA PHE A 137 16.65 1.25 -5.02
C PHE A 137 16.16 2.60 -4.49
N ILE A 138 15.02 2.67 -3.80
CA ILE A 138 14.49 3.91 -3.20
C ILE A 138 15.36 4.37 -2.03
N MET A 139 15.78 3.43 -1.18
CA MET A 139 16.70 3.75 -0.09
C MET A 139 18.05 4.19 -0.62
N LEU A 140 18.56 3.52 -1.65
CA LEU A 140 19.80 3.91 -2.32
C LEU A 140 19.69 5.29 -2.97
N TRP A 141 18.59 5.53 -3.70
CA TRP A 141 18.30 6.84 -4.30
C TRP A 141 18.20 7.93 -3.25
N LEU A 142 17.53 7.68 -2.12
CA LEU A 142 17.40 8.63 -1.02
C LEU A 142 18.77 8.99 -0.43
N ALA A 143 19.59 7.98 -0.14
CA ALA A 143 20.94 8.17 0.39
C ALA A 143 21.81 8.98 -0.58
N MET A 144 21.80 8.63 -1.88
CA MET A 144 22.54 9.35 -2.93
C MET A 144 22.05 10.79 -3.08
N THR A 145 20.74 11.00 -3.06
CA THR A 145 20.14 12.33 -3.16
C THR A 145 20.53 13.21 -1.96
N MET A 146 20.48 12.67 -0.75
CA MET A 146 20.94 13.38 0.45
C MET A 146 22.43 13.74 0.39
N LEU A 147 23.25 12.82 -0.07
CA LEU A 147 24.68 13.05 -0.28
C LEU A 147 24.93 14.15 -1.30
N LEU A 148 24.21 14.15 -2.43
CA LEU A 148 24.27 15.19 -3.45
C LEU A 148 23.84 16.56 -2.91
N PHE A 149 22.76 16.62 -2.11
CA PHE A 149 22.33 17.84 -1.45
C PHE A 149 23.34 18.36 -0.44
N ALA A 150 23.88 17.48 0.42
CA ALA A 150 24.93 17.85 1.38
C ALA A 150 26.16 18.39 0.66
N PHE A 151 26.61 17.73 -0.41
CA PHE A 151 27.71 18.18 -1.24
C PHE A 151 27.42 19.53 -1.92
N ALA A 152 26.18 19.71 -2.43
CA ALA A 152 25.76 20.97 -3.02
C ALA A 152 25.77 22.13 -2.02
N ILE A 153 25.34 21.89 -0.78
CA ILE A 153 25.37 22.90 0.29
C ILE A 153 26.82 23.26 0.66
N PHE A 154 27.68 22.28 0.76
CA PHE A 154 29.09 22.48 1.14
C PHE A 154 29.89 23.24 0.06
N LEU A 155 29.62 22.96 -1.21
CA LEU A 155 30.26 23.61 -2.36
C LEU A 155 29.53 24.86 -2.87
N ALA A 156 28.35 25.16 -2.32
CA ALA A 156 27.39 26.07 -2.93
C ALA A 156 27.76 27.55 -2.78
N LYS A 157 28.53 28.03 -3.73
CA LYS A 157 28.46 29.45 -4.12
C LYS A 157 27.60 29.71 -5.38
N ARG A 158 26.96 28.71 -6.03
CA ARG A 158 26.26 28.92 -7.33
C ARG A 158 24.88 28.21 -7.42
N LYS A 159 23.87 28.96 -7.88
CA LYS A 159 22.49 28.48 -8.22
C LYS A 159 22.46 27.35 -9.25
N ILE A 160 23.51 27.14 -10.00
CA ILE A 160 23.63 26.05 -11.00
C ILE A 160 23.70 24.68 -10.32
N LEU A 161 24.34 24.58 -9.17
CA LEU A 161 24.51 23.29 -8.48
C LEU A 161 23.19 22.67 -8.01
N ILE A 162 22.23 23.46 -7.52
CA ILE A 162 20.93 22.93 -7.06
C ILE A 162 20.12 22.35 -8.23
N ARG A 163 20.18 22.99 -9.40
CA ARG A 163 19.49 22.46 -10.60
C ARG A 163 20.13 21.15 -11.06
N THR A 164 21.46 21.07 -11.08
CA THR A 164 22.14 19.83 -11.49
C THR A 164 21.89 18.71 -10.49
N VAL A 165 21.80 18.99 -9.18
CA VAL A 165 21.45 18.00 -8.17
C VAL A 165 20.03 17.48 -8.38
N LEU A 166 19.06 18.37 -8.60
CA LEU A 166 17.67 17.97 -8.84
C LEU A 166 17.52 17.14 -10.12
N THR A 167 18.15 17.56 -11.21
CA THR A 167 18.11 16.78 -12.48
C THR A 167 18.78 15.45 -12.34
N LEU A 168 19.93 15.37 -11.69
CA LEU A 168 20.66 14.12 -11.46
C LEU A 168 19.87 13.17 -10.54
N SER A 169 19.28 13.68 -9.46
CA SER A 169 18.41 12.90 -8.58
C SER A 169 17.19 12.34 -9.33
N SER A 170 16.55 13.16 -10.19
CA SER A 170 15.42 12.68 -11.00
C SER A 170 15.84 11.60 -12.00
N ILE A 171 16.99 11.74 -12.63
CA ILE A 171 17.54 10.74 -13.56
C ILE A 171 17.85 9.43 -12.81
N LEU A 172 18.45 9.51 -11.63
CA LEU A 172 18.73 8.34 -10.79
C LEU A 172 17.45 7.62 -10.36
N LEU A 173 16.39 8.36 -10.02
CA LEU A 173 15.09 7.77 -9.68
C LEU A 173 14.48 7.03 -10.87
N ILE A 174 14.43 7.69 -12.04
CA ILE A 174 13.90 7.07 -13.28
C ILE A 174 14.72 5.85 -13.66
N ALA A 175 16.04 5.93 -13.62
CA ALA A 175 16.93 4.81 -13.90
C ALA A 175 16.74 3.65 -12.92
N GLY A 176 16.52 3.95 -11.62
CA GLY A 176 16.21 2.95 -10.60
C GLY A 176 14.90 2.23 -10.88
N ILE A 177 13.83 2.96 -11.19
CA ILE A 177 12.53 2.39 -11.57
C ILE A 177 12.67 1.48 -12.80
N PHE A 178 13.35 1.95 -13.83
CA PHE A 178 13.54 1.19 -15.08
C PHE A 178 14.39 -0.06 -14.87
N SER A 179 15.48 0.05 -14.12
CA SER A 179 16.34 -1.10 -13.76
C SER A 179 15.58 -2.14 -12.94
N TYR A 180 14.75 -1.69 -12.00
CA TYR A 180 13.92 -2.58 -11.19
C TYR A 180 12.90 -3.34 -12.04
N GLN A 181 12.22 -2.67 -12.98
CA GLN A 181 11.26 -3.30 -13.88
C GLN A 181 11.93 -4.35 -14.78
N LEU A 182 13.14 -4.07 -15.27
CA LEU A 182 13.91 -5.02 -16.08
C LEU A 182 14.39 -6.24 -15.27
N SER A 183 14.85 -6.01 -14.03
CA SER A 183 15.38 -7.08 -13.18
C SER A 183 14.32 -8.05 -12.70
N ASN A 184 13.10 -7.55 -12.45
CA ASN A 184 12.01 -8.37 -11.89
C ASN A 184 11.16 -9.10 -12.95
N HIS A 185 11.54 -9.07 -14.22
CA HIS A 185 10.74 -9.68 -15.27
C HIS A 185 10.68 -11.22 -15.19
N SER A 186 11.62 -11.87 -14.50
CA SER A 186 11.67 -13.33 -14.35
C SER A 186 11.47 -13.84 -12.94
N THR A 187 11.18 -12.94 -11.98
CA THR A 187 11.02 -13.28 -10.57
C THR A 187 9.52 -13.35 -10.24
N ALA A 188 9.09 -14.47 -9.66
CA ALA A 188 7.79 -14.55 -9.02
C ALA A 188 7.93 -14.14 -7.55
N ARG A 189 7.06 -13.24 -7.11
CA ARG A 189 7.05 -12.76 -5.72
C ARG A 189 5.77 -13.16 -5.02
N VAL A 190 5.92 -13.77 -3.84
CA VAL A 190 4.85 -14.04 -2.91
C VAL A 190 5.03 -13.11 -1.71
N SER A 191 4.06 -12.24 -1.48
CA SER A 191 4.10 -11.23 -0.42
C SER A 191 3.02 -11.52 0.60
N ILE A 192 3.43 -11.84 1.80
CA ILE A 192 2.56 -12.02 2.96
C ILE A 192 2.43 -10.66 3.63
N LEU A 193 1.23 -10.12 3.64
CA LEU A 193 0.98 -8.79 4.18
C LEU A 193 0.93 -8.83 5.70
N ASP A 194 1.42 -7.75 6.32
CA ASP A 194 1.34 -7.55 7.77
C ASP A 194 -0.07 -7.03 8.10
N VAL A 195 -0.93 -7.97 8.49
CA VAL A 195 -2.32 -7.73 8.88
C VAL A 195 -2.50 -8.12 10.34
N ASP A 196 -3.40 -7.43 11.03
CA ASP A 196 -3.62 -7.63 12.47
C ASP A 196 -4.19 -9.01 12.77
N ASP A 197 -5.03 -9.54 11.86
CA ASP A 197 -5.70 -10.83 12.02
C ASP A 197 -5.88 -11.51 10.66
N GLY A 198 -5.66 -12.84 10.62
CA GLY A 198 -5.82 -13.67 9.44
C GLY A 198 -4.66 -13.58 8.43
N ILE A 199 -4.94 -13.94 7.19
CA ILE A 199 -3.95 -14.07 6.12
C ILE A 199 -4.35 -13.23 4.92
N SER A 200 -3.39 -12.50 4.37
CA SER A 200 -3.52 -11.86 3.07
C SER A 200 -2.22 -12.04 2.30
N VAL A 201 -2.28 -12.77 1.20
CA VAL A 201 -1.13 -13.09 0.35
C VAL A 201 -1.34 -12.51 -1.03
N VAL A 202 -0.37 -11.73 -1.49
CA VAL A 202 -0.34 -11.19 -2.84
C VAL A 202 0.75 -11.90 -3.64
N VAL A 203 0.36 -12.51 -4.73
CA VAL A 203 1.27 -13.20 -5.65
C VAL A 203 1.41 -12.38 -6.92
N THR A 204 2.63 -12.03 -7.27
CA THR A 204 2.92 -11.30 -8.50
C THR A 204 3.96 -12.05 -9.34
N ALA A 205 3.63 -12.34 -10.60
CA ALA A 205 4.51 -12.97 -11.53
C ALA A 205 4.15 -12.55 -12.97
N ASN A 206 5.13 -12.19 -13.78
CA ASN A 206 4.94 -11.81 -15.20
C ASN A 206 3.83 -10.75 -15.40
N HIS A 207 3.79 -9.71 -14.53
CA HIS A 207 2.78 -8.64 -14.54
C HIS A 207 1.35 -9.09 -14.22
N GLN A 208 1.15 -10.31 -13.79
CA GLN A 208 -0.13 -10.81 -13.29
C GLN A 208 -0.13 -10.82 -11.78
N THR A 209 -1.30 -10.56 -11.19
CA THR A 209 -1.48 -10.46 -9.75
C THR A 209 -2.63 -11.33 -9.29
N ALA A 210 -2.36 -12.16 -8.28
CA ALA A 210 -3.39 -12.90 -7.55
C ALA A 210 -3.38 -12.48 -6.08
N ILE A 211 -4.57 -12.44 -5.48
CA ILE A 211 -4.75 -12.20 -4.04
C ILE A 211 -5.47 -13.41 -3.44
N ILE A 212 -4.89 -13.95 -2.38
CA ILE A 212 -5.38 -15.10 -1.64
C ILE A 212 -5.62 -14.67 -0.20
N GLY A 213 -6.87 -14.71 0.23
CA GLY A 213 -7.29 -14.24 1.53
C GLY A 213 -7.35 -12.70 1.63
N CYS A 214 -8.36 -12.21 2.32
CA CYS A 214 -8.54 -10.80 2.61
C CYS A 214 -9.33 -10.64 3.92
N ASN A 215 -8.80 -11.22 4.99
CA ASN A 215 -9.45 -11.27 6.31
C ASN A 215 -9.57 -9.89 6.95
N ALA A 216 -10.04 -9.83 8.18
CA ALA A 216 -10.35 -8.60 8.89
C ALA A 216 -9.23 -7.55 8.80
N TYR A 217 -9.60 -6.30 8.49
CA TYR A 217 -8.71 -5.14 8.36
C TYR A 217 -7.62 -5.20 7.28
N SER A 218 -7.59 -6.26 6.47
CA SER A 218 -6.54 -6.42 5.44
C SER A 218 -6.81 -5.63 4.15
N ASP A 219 -8.05 -5.15 3.92
CA ASP A 219 -8.42 -4.40 2.72
C ASP A 219 -7.57 -3.13 2.54
N TYR A 220 -7.32 -2.40 3.61
CA TYR A 220 -6.49 -1.19 3.57
C TYR A 220 -5.00 -1.51 3.34
N THR A 221 -4.47 -2.53 4.00
CA THR A 221 -3.07 -2.97 3.83
C THR A 221 -2.85 -3.50 2.42
N ALA A 222 -3.77 -4.34 1.91
CA ALA A 222 -3.73 -4.81 0.53
C ALA A 222 -3.84 -3.66 -0.47
N TYR A 223 -4.75 -2.71 -0.24
CA TYR A 223 -4.88 -1.50 -1.06
C TYR A 223 -3.56 -0.71 -1.13
N GLN A 224 -2.95 -0.43 0.02
CA GLN A 224 -1.67 0.30 0.06
C GLN A 224 -0.56 -0.45 -0.65
N TYR A 225 -0.48 -1.77 -0.44
CA TYR A 225 0.50 -2.63 -1.10
C TYR A 225 0.35 -2.57 -2.62
N LEU A 226 -0.84 -2.83 -3.15
CA LEU A 226 -1.11 -2.83 -4.59
C LEU A 226 -0.80 -1.47 -5.23
N LYS A 227 -1.29 -0.40 -4.62
CA LYS A 227 -1.01 0.97 -5.08
C LYS A 227 0.47 1.32 -5.03
N GLY A 228 1.16 0.95 -3.95
CA GLY A 228 2.58 1.21 -3.76
C GLY A 228 3.45 0.50 -4.80
N HIS A 229 3.00 -0.66 -5.26
CA HIS A 229 3.70 -1.45 -6.30
C HIS A 229 3.20 -1.17 -7.72
N GLY A 230 2.31 -0.18 -7.90
CA GLY A 230 1.80 0.21 -9.22
C GLY A 230 0.89 -0.84 -9.86
N ILE A 231 0.29 -1.70 -9.06
CA ILE A 231 -0.69 -2.70 -9.52
C ILE A 231 -2.03 -2.00 -9.69
N HIS A 232 -2.65 -2.15 -10.85
CA HIS A 232 -3.88 -1.45 -11.22
C HIS A 232 -5.07 -2.36 -11.43
N HIS A 233 -4.84 -3.66 -11.59
CA HIS A 233 -5.87 -4.68 -11.74
C HIS A 233 -5.43 -5.96 -11.02
N ILE A 234 -6.41 -6.75 -10.63
CA ILE A 234 -6.22 -8.05 -10.00
C ILE A 234 -6.66 -9.11 -11.01
N ASP A 235 -5.77 -10.02 -11.37
CA ASP A 235 -6.10 -11.09 -12.31
C ASP A 235 -6.93 -12.18 -11.64
N TYR A 236 -6.59 -12.55 -10.38
CA TYR A 236 -7.32 -13.52 -9.59
C TYR A 236 -7.48 -13.03 -8.14
N LEU A 237 -8.69 -13.16 -7.65
CA LEU A 237 -9.07 -12.82 -6.28
C LEU A 237 -9.82 -14.01 -5.70
N GLN A 238 -9.41 -14.49 -4.52
CA GLN A 238 -10.08 -15.60 -3.84
C GLN A 238 -10.10 -15.41 -2.33
N PRO A 239 -11.21 -15.77 -1.65
CA PRO A 239 -11.26 -15.87 -0.21
C PRO A 239 -10.48 -17.10 0.26
N LEU A 240 -10.04 -17.04 1.51
CA LEU A 240 -9.42 -18.16 2.22
C LEU A 240 -10.34 -18.72 3.31
N SER A 241 -11.34 -17.96 3.73
CA SER A 241 -12.35 -18.36 4.72
C SER A 241 -13.78 -18.06 4.24
N ASP A 242 -14.76 -18.55 4.97
CA ASP A 242 -16.19 -18.31 4.72
C ASP A 242 -16.73 -17.10 5.51
N GLU A 243 -15.87 -16.29 6.09
CA GLU A 243 -16.26 -15.16 6.91
C GLU A 243 -16.85 -14.01 6.08
N THR A 244 -17.95 -13.45 6.55
CA THR A 244 -18.63 -12.33 5.89
C THR A 244 -17.72 -11.10 5.78
N THR A 245 -16.82 -10.89 6.73
CA THR A 245 -15.85 -9.80 6.74
C THR A 245 -14.86 -9.91 5.59
N GLU A 246 -14.40 -11.11 5.25
CA GLU A 246 -13.52 -11.36 4.12
C GLU A 246 -14.20 -10.99 2.80
N TYR A 247 -15.44 -11.41 2.59
CA TYR A 247 -16.18 -11.04 1.37
C TYR A 247 -16.41 -9.53 1.23
N GLN A 248 -16.68 -8.84 2.34
CA GLN A 248 -16.79 -7.38 2.32
C GLN A 248 -15.48 -6.70 1.93
N ASN A 249 -14.35 -7.22 2.39
CA ASN A 249 -13.04 -6.69 2.03
C ASN A 249 -12.69 -6.99 0.57
N LEU A 250 -13.02 -8.18 0.07
CA LEU A 250 -12.89 -8.52 -1.35
C LEU A 250 -13.71 -7.57 -2.23
N ALA A 251 -14.95 -7.24 -1.82
CA ALA A 251 -15.78 -6.27 -2.52
C ALA A 251 -15.13 -4.89 -2.60
N LYS A 252 -14.60 -4.38 -1.48
CA LYS A 252 -13.89 -3.10 -1.44
C LYS A 252 -12.64 -3.09 -2.33
N LEU A 253 -11.89 -4.19 -2.36
CA LEU A 253 -10.74 -4.31 -3.26
C LEU A 253 -11.19 -4.31 -4.72
N ASN A 254 -12.27 -5.01 -5.06
CA ASN A 254 -12.80 -5.02 -6.42
C ASN A 254 -13.28 -3.64 -6.88
N GLU A 255 -13.91 -2.85 -6.02
CA GLU A 255 -14.28 -1.45 -6.31
C GLU A 255 -13.08 -0.56 -6.64
N GLN A 256 -11.91 -0.86 -6.07
CA GLN A 256 -10.69 -0.06 -6.23
C GLN A 256 -9.80 -0.55 -7.38
N PHE A 257 -9.77 -1.87 -7.58
CA PHE A 257 -8.93 -2.56 -8.57
C PHE A 257 -9.82 -3.50 -9.37
N GLN A 258 -10.06 -3.24 -10.60
CA GLN A 258 -10.86 -4.13 -11.45
C GLN A 258 -10.33 -5.57 -11.38
N THR A 259 -11.17 -6.50 -10.93
CA THR A 259 -10.85 -7.91 -10.80
C THR A 259 -11.29 -8.64 -12.06
N LYS A 260 -10.39 -9.40 -12.70
CA LYS A 260 -10.74 -10.20 -13.87
C LYS A 260 -11.46 -11.48 -13.49
N ASN A 261 -10.92 -12.22 -12.54
CA ASN A 261 -11.48 -13.49 -12.11
C ASN A 261 -11.63 -13.54 -10.60
N LEU A 262 -12.82 -13.80 -10.14
CA LEU A 262 -13.14 -14.05 -8.74
C LEU A 262 -13.52 -15.52 -8.58
N ILE A 263 -12.90 -16.20 -7.62
CA ILE A 263 -13.16 -17.62 -7.34
C ILE A 263 -13.88 -17.70 -6.02
N LEU A 264 -15.07 -18.29 -6.01
CA LEU A 264 -15.94 -18.37 -4.83
C LEU A 264 -16.42 -19.80 -4.59
N PRO A 265 -16.65 -20.20 -3.33
CA PRO A 265 -17.30 -21.48 -3.02
C PRO A 265 -18.76 -21.48 -3.50
N ASN A 266 -19.22 -22.65 -3.93
CA ASN A 266 -20.60 -22.81 -4.39
C ASN A 266 -21.59 -22.71 -3.23
N GLY A 267 -22.77 -22.12 -3.47
CA GLY A 267 -23.86 -22.05 -2.50
C GLY A 267 -23.81 -20.86 -1.54
N GLN A 268 -22.89 -19.92 -1.70
CA GLN A 268 -22.91 -18.69 -0.92
C GLN A 268 -23.87 -17.65 -1.55
N TYR A 269 -24.72 -17.07 -0.72
CA TYR A 269 -25.62 -15.99 -1.08
C TYR A 269 -25.04 -14.64 -0.64
N PHE A 270 -24.87 -13.75 -1.59
CA PHE A 270 -24.44 -12.38 -1.37
C PHE A 270 -25.59 -11.43 -1.52
N ALA A 271 -25.72 -10.45 -0.64
CA ALA A 271 -26.80 -9.45 -0.67
C ALA A 271 -26.24 -8.03 -0.54
N GLY A 272 -26.94 -7.06 -1.12
CA GLY A 272 -26.64 -5.64 -0.96
C GLY A 272 -25.45 -5.15 -1.78
N ASP A 273 -24.52 -4.45 -1.11
CA ASP A 273 -23.39 -3.81 -1.78
C ASP A 273 -22.38 -4.83 -2.33
N LEU A 274 -22.29 -5.99 -1.71
CA LEU A 274 -21.44 -7.09 -2.18
C LEU A 274 -21.93 -7.64 -3.52
N GLU A 275 -23.23 -7.84 -3.68
CA GLU A 275 -23.81 -8.29 -4.96
C GLU A 275 -23.50 -7.31 -6.10
N LYS A 276 -23.63 -6.01 -5.84
CA LYS A 276 -23.30 -4.96 -6.82
C LYS A 276 -21.81 -4.93 -7.18
N SER A 277 -20.94 -5.09 -6.18
CA SER A 277 -19.49 -5.14 -6.42
C SER A 277 -19.10 -6.37 -7.25
N LEU A 278 -19.82 -7.49 -7.09
CA LEU A 278 -19.59 -8.69 -7.88
C LEU A 278 -20.03 -8.53 -9.35
N GLU A 279 -21.02 -7.69 -9.64
CA GLU A 279 -21.44 -7.39 -11.03
C GLU A 279 -20.33 -6.72 -11.85
N GLU A 280 -19.36 -6.05 -11.21
CA GLU A 280 -18.22 -5.40 -11.87
C GLU A 280 -17.05 -6.35 -12.19
N VAL A 281 -17.10 -7.60 -11.71
CA VAL A 281 -16.07 -8.61 -11.96
C VAL A 281 -16.26 -9.19 -13.37
N GLU A 282 -15.18 -9.27 -14.15
CA GLU A 282 -15.28 -9.80 -15.53
C GLU A 282 -15.73 -11.27 -15.55
N LYS A 283 -15.26 -12.09 -14.63
CA LYS A 283 -15.61 -13.50 -14.53
C LYS A 283 -15.67 -13.97 -13.09
N ILE A 284 -16.77 -14.62 -12.71
CA ILE A 284 -16.91 -15.32 -11.44
C ILE A 284 -16.90 -16.83 -11.70
N SER A 285 -16.06 -17.55 -10.99
CA SER A 285 -15.94 -19.00 -11.05
C SER A 285 -16.34 -19.59 -9.70
N TYR A 286 -17.26 -20.54 -9.69
CA TYR A 286 -17.71 -21.23 -8.49
C TYR A 286 -17.10 -22.62 -8.41
N TYR A 287 -16.76 -23.09 -7.22
CA TYR A 287 -16.24 -24.44 -6.99
C TYR A 287 -16.98 -25.12 -5.83
N GLU A 288 -17.03 -26.46 -5.84
CA GLU A 288 -17.68 -27.23 -4.78
C GLU A 288 -16.69 -27.71 -3.72
N LYS A 289 -15.58 -28.30 -4.13
CA LYS A 289 -14.56 -28.85 -3.23
C LYS A 289 -13.15 -28.33 -3.53
N SER A 290 -12.86 -28.13 -4.79
CA SER A 290 -11.56 -27.64 -5.21
C SER A 290 -11.64 -26.85 -6.51
N ALA A 291 -10.73 -25.89 -6.67
CA ALA A 291 -10.52 -25.16 -7.90
C ALA A 291 -9.02 -25.11 -8.21
N LYS A 292 -8.69 -25.29 -9.49
CA LYS A 292 -7.32 -25.11 -9.98
C LYS A 292 -7.30 -23.95 -10.95
N THR A 293 -6.43 -23.01 -10.69
CA THR A 293 -6.26 -21.79 -11.50
C THR A 293 -4.80 -21.65 -11.89
N ILE A 294 -4.56 -21.35 -13.15
CA ILE A 294 -3.22 -21.08 -13.67
C ILE A 294 -3.13 -19.57 -13.86
N LEU A 295 -2.30 -18.91 -13.07
CA LEU A 295 -2.05 -17.48 -13.21
C LEU A 295 -1.18 -17.24 -14.47
N ASN A 296 -0.12 -18.01 -14.62
CA ASN A 296 0.78 -18.04 -15.78
C ASN A 296 1.57 -19.36 -15.79
N ASP A 297 2.54 -19.47 -16.69
CA ASP A 297 3.36 -20.68 -16.82
C ASP A 297 4.16 -21.02 -15.56
N ASP A 298 4.43 -20.02 -14.72
CA ASP A 298 5.23 -20.16 -13.50
C ASP A 298 4.40 -20.34 -12.22
N VAL A 299 3.10 -19.99 -12.25
CA VAL A 299 2.26 -19.93 -11.04
C VAL A 299 0.94 -20.64 -11.22
N THR A 300 0.72 -21.65 -10.40
CA THR A 300 -0.55 -22.38 -10.30
C THR A 300 -1.10 -22.27 -8.88
N ILE A 301 -2.38 -22.04 -8.76
CA ILE A 301 -3.11 -21.90 -7.50
C ILE A 301 -4.14 -23.03 -7.43
N GLU A 302 -4.07 -23.85 -6.42
CA GLU A 302 -5.03 -24.92 -6.14
C GLU A 302 -5.71 -24.63 -4.81
N LEU A 303 -7.01 -24.39 -4.86
CA LEU A 303 -7.85 -24.09 -3.70
C LEU A 303 -8.64 -25.34 -3.33
N TYR A 304 -8.69 -25.64 -2.05
CA TYR A 304 -9.45 -26.73 -1.48
C TYR A 304 -10.33 -26.20 -0.34
N SER A 305 -11.59 -26.61 -0.32
CA SER A 305 -12.54 -26.27 0.74
C SER A 305 -13.44 -27.44 1.04
N ASP A 306 -13.67 -27.68 2.32
CA ASP A 306 -14.62 -28.67 2.82
C ASP A 306 -15.39 -28.11 4.03
N ALA A 307 -16.18 -28.95 4.68
CA ALA A 307 -16.95 -28.57 5.87
C ALA A 307 -16.10 -28.20 7.10
N LYS A 308 -14.78 -28.37 7.04
CA LYS A 308 -13.83 -28.11 8.13
C LYS A 308 -13.01 -26.83 7.91
N GLY A 309 -13.11 -26.24 6.74
CA GLY A 309 -12.38 -25.02 6.37
C GLY A 309 -11.79 -25.08 4.96
N SER A 310 -10.81 -24.26 4.69
CA SER A 310 -10.14 -24.18 3.39
C SER A 310 -8.63 -24.03 3.51
N TYR A 311 -7.94 -24.51 2.50
CA TYR A 311 -6.51 -24.29 2.33
C TYR A 311 -6.19 -24.09 0.85
N THR A 312 -5.07 -23.42 0.59
CA THR A 312 -4.61 -23.17 -0.77
C THR A 312 -3.19 -23.69 -0.95
N VAL A 313 -2.97 -24.43 -2.01
CA VAL A 313 -1.64 -24.83 -2.47
C VAL A 313 -1.24 -23.94 -3.61
N LEU A 314 -0.22 -23.17 -3.39
CA LEU A 314 0.37 -22.29 -4.40
C LEU A 314 1.65 -22.95 -4.92
N MET A 315 1.67 -23.28 -6.20
CA MET A 315 2.86 -23.76 -6.87
C MET A 315 3.47 -22.59 -7.65
N VAL A 316 4.65 -22.17 -7.23
CA VAL A 316 5.41 -21.11 -7.89
C VAL A 316 6.68 -21.73 -8.46
N LYS A 317 6.72 -21.89 -9.76
CA LYS A 317 7.77 -22.67 -10.44
C LYS A 317 7.82 -24.09 -9.88
N GLU A 318 8.88 -24.45 -9.15
CA GLU A 318 9.04 -25.74 -8.51
C GLU A 318 8.84 -25.71 -6.98
N ILE A 319 8.48 -24.55 -6.42
CA ILE A 319 8.28 -24.36 -4.98
C ILE A 319 6.80 -24.53 -4.64
N ARG A 320 6.51 -25.40 -3.68
CA ARG A 320 5.16 -25.61 -3.16
C ARG A 320 4.94 -24.86 -1.84
N ILE A 321 3.96 -23.99 -1.84
CA ILE A 321 3.58 -23.16 -0.69
C ILE A 321 2.19 -23.55 -0.24
N LEU A 322 2.05 -23.97 0.99
CA LEU A 322 0.77 -24.23 1.62
C LEU A 322 0.32 -22.99 2.40
N ILE A 323 -0.85 -22.48 2.07
CA ILE A 323 -1.52 -21.40 2.79
C ILE A 323 -2.68 -22.03 3.54
N LEU A 324 -2.63 -21.95 4.86
CA LEU A 324 -3.54 -22.64 5.75
C LEU A 324 -4.30 -21.64 6.61
N SER A 325 -5.63 -21.64 6.54
CA SER A 325 -6.45 -20.88 7.47
C SER A 325 -6.43 -21.48 8.87
N SER A 326 -6.61 -20.68 9.91
CA SER A 326 -6.46 -21.02 11.33
C SER A 326 -7.24 -22.25 11.80
N GLU A 327 -8.31 -22.58 11.11
CA GLU A 327 -9.23 -23.64 11.55
C GLU A 327 -8.92 -25.00 10.93
N TYR A 328 -7.97 -25.09 10.00
CA TYR A 328 -7.73 -26.33 9.28
C TYR A 328 -6.63 -27.19 9.93
N ASP A 329 -6.96 -28.44 10.22
CA ASP A 329 -6.03 -29.44 10.79
C ASP A 329 -5.26 -30.13 9.67
N LEU A 330 -3.93 -30.15 9.77
CA LEU A 330 -3.04 -30.83 8.82
C LEU A 330 -3.34 -32.32 8.62
N ALA A 331 -3.87 -33.01 9.64
CA ALA A 331 -4.28 -34.39 9.53
C ALA A 331 -5.43 -34.66 8.53
N ASN A 332 -6.16 -33.60 8.14
CA ASN A 332 -7.26 -33.69 7.19
C ASN A 332 -6.85 -33.35 5.74
N ILE A 333 -5.62 -32.96 5.50
CA ILE A 333 -5.10 -32.60 4.18
C ILE A 333 -4.78 -33.89 3.40
N ASP A 334 -5.42 -34.04 2.24
CA ASP A 334 -5.18 -35.16 1.31
C ASP A 334 -4.04 -34.79 0.32
N LEU A 335 -2.87 -34.45 0.87
CA LEU A 335 -1.67 -34.10 0.13
C LEU A 335 -0.45 -34.73 0.78
N ASP A 336 0.60 -34.98 0.02
CA ASP A 336 1.90 -35.33 0.60
C ASP A 336 2.54 -34.06 1.20
N LEU A 337 2.46 -33.97 2.53
CA LEU A 337 2.98 -32.82 3.30
C LEU A 337 4.52 -32.74 3.28
N ASN A 338 5.21 -33.82 2.88
CA ASN A 338 6.67 -33.81 2.72
C ASN A 338 7.13 -33.00 1.50
N ASP A 339 6.24 -32.77 0.54
CA ASP A 339 6.51 -31.99 -0.66
C ASP A 339 6.24 -30.49 -0.48
N ILE A 340 5.89 -30.03 0.72
CA ILE A 340 5.64 -28.62 1.01
C ILE A 340 6.93 -27.93 1.44
N ASP A 341 7.37 -26.96 0.66
CA ASP A 341 8.59 -26.19 0.91
C ASP A 341 8.34 -25.05 1.92
N ILE A 342 7.18 -24.38 1.82
CA ILE A 342 6.86 -23.19 2.62
C ILE A 342 5.43 -23.33 3.19
N LEU A 343 5.29 -23.05 4.48
CA LEU A 343 3.99 -22.90 5.15
C LEU A 343 3.69 -21.44 5.43
N ILE A 344 2.50 -20.97 5.09
CA ILE A 344 1.94 -19.67 5.49
C ILE A 344 0.68 -19.94 6.30
N THR A 345 0.63 -19.46 7.54
CA THR A 345 -0.49 -19.66 8.44
C THR A 345 -0.61 -18.48 9.42
N ASP A 346 -1.79 -18.27 9.96
CA ASP A 346 -2.07 -17.26 11.01
C ASP A 346 -2.01 -17.85 12.43
N THR A 347 -2.04 -19.17 12.55
CA THR A 347 -1.91 -19.86 13.84
C THR A 347 -0.99 -21.07 13.70
N VAL A 348 -0.58 -21.64 14.83
CA VAL A 348 0.14 -22.92 14.82
C VAL A 348 -0.86 -24.02 14.48
N PRO A 349 -0.71 -24.70 13.33
CA PRO A 349 -1.62 -25.77 12.96
C PRO A 349 -1.51 -26.95 13.91
N GLN A 350 -2.62 -27.68 14.08
CA GLN A 350 -2.60 -28.97 14.77
C GLN A 350 -1.79 -29.95 13.92
N HIS A 351 -1.06 -30.84 14.58
CA HIS A 351 -0.20 -31.86 13.96
C HIS A 351 0.90 -31.25 13.05
N ALA A 352 1.49 -30.13 13.50
CA ALA A 352 2.59 -29.46 12.79
C ALA A 352 3.81 -30.36 12.56
N GLU A 353 3.94 -31.45 13.33
CA GLU A 353 4.97 -32.49 13.19
C GLU A 353 4.91 -33.28 11.86
N TYR A 354 3.80 -33.21 11.14
CA TYR A 354 3.67 -33.81 9.80
C TYR A 354 4.33 -33.01 8.69
N LEU A 355 4.65 -31.74 8.95
CA LEU A 355 5.30 -30.87 7.98
C LEU A 355 6.82 -30.97 8.07
N GLN A 356 7.46 -31.08 6.92
CA GLN A 356 8.91 -30.98 6.79
C GLN A 356 9.33 -29.68 6.06
N SER A 357 8.46 -28.65 6.08
CA SER A 357 8.73 -27.37 5.47
C SER A 357 9.98 -26.71 6.08
N PHE A 358 10.86 -26.13 5.24
CA PHE A 358 12.02 -25.41 5.80
C PHE A 358 11.71 -23.96 6.15
N ILE A 359 10.62 -23.40 5.66
CA ILE A 359 10.23 -22.03 5.92
C ILE A 359 8.79 -22.00 6.39
N THR A 360 8.55 -21.35 7.51
CA THR A 360 7.20 -21.08 8.00
C THR A 360 7.03 -19.59 8.21
N VAL A 361 5.95 -19.03 7.65
CA VAL A 361 5.58 -17.62 7.82
C VAL A 361 4.29 -17.56 8.64
N LEU A 362 4.35 -16.91 9.79
CA LEU A 362 3.21 -16.67 10.66
C LEU A 362 2.65 -15.27 10.43
N SER A 363 1.41 -15.21 9.98
CA SER A 363 0.64 -13.97 9.84
C SER A 363 -0.23 -13.81 11.08
N MET A 364 0.26 -13.13 12.13
CA MET A 364 -0.44 -13.01 13.41
C MET A 364 -0.03 -11.75 14.18
N GLU A 365 -0.84 -11.40 15.17
CA GLU A 365 -0.51 -10.32 16.11
C GLU A 365 0.75 -10.60 16.93
N GLU A 366 1.49 -9.55 17.26
CA GLU A 366 2.75 -9.63 18.04
C GLU A 366 2.54 -10.29 19.41
N GLN A 367 1.40 -10.10 20.05
CA GLN A 367 1.09 -10.68 21.36
C GLN A 367 0.96 -12.21 21.31
N SER A 368 0.44 -12.75 20.21
CA SER A 368 0.25 -14.19 20.02
C SER A 368 1.51 -14.91 19.56
N MET A 369 2.47 -14.19 18.98
CA MET A 369 3.66 -14.75 18.35
C MET A 369 4.58 -15.49 19.34
N ALA A 370 4.80 -14.94 20.54
CA ALA A 370 5.76 -15.50 21.49
C ALA A 370 5.39 -16.90 21.99
N ASP A 371 4.08 -17.16 22.16
CA ASP A 371 3.57 -18.46 22.58
C ASP A 371 3.48 -19.45 21.42
N SER A 372 3.22 -18.94 20.22
CA SER A 372 3.16 -19.75 18.99
C SER A 372 4.54 -20.26 18.59
N VAL A 373 5.58 -19.43 18.67
CA VAL A 373 6.97 -19.82 18.40
C VAL A 373 7.44 -20.95 19.33
N LYS A 374 7.07 -20.90 20.61
CA LYS A 374 7.39 -21.98 21.56
C LYS A 374 6.72 -23.32 21.25
N LYS A 375 5.52 -23.28 20.64
CA LYS A 375 4.76 -24.48 20.24
C LYS A 375 5.30 -25.09 18.94
N MET A 376 5.92 -24.27 18.09
CA MET A 376 6.55 -24.69 16.84
C MET A 376 8.02 -25.06 17.02
N ASP A 377 8.40 -25.82 18.04
CA ASP A 377 9.74 -26.37 18.16
C ASP A 377 9.97 -27.47 17.10
N MET A 378 10.15 -27.06 15.87
CA MET A 378 10.25 -27.91 14.68
C MET A 378 11.70 -28.07 14.18
N GLY A 379 12.68 -28.00 15.05
CA GLY A 379 14.07 -28.29 14.70
C GLY A 379 14.71 -27.25 13.77
N ASN A 380 14.96 -27.58 12.51
CA ASN A 380 15.69 -26.71 11.55
C ASN A 380 14.79 -25.78 10.72
N VAL A 381 13.56 -25.52 11.15
CA VAL A 381 12.62 -24.65 10.40
C VAL A 381 13.01 -23.17 10.56
N GLN A 382 13.11 -22.45 9.46
CA GLN A 382 13.26 -21.00 9.48
C GLN A 382 11.88 -20.36 9.69
N LEU A 383 11.71 -19.68 10.83
CA LEU A 383 10.45 -19.04 11.19
C LEU A 383 10.51 -17.54 10.92
N TYR A 384 9.53 -17.08 10.17
CA TYR A 384 9.28 -15.64 9.90
C TYR A 384 7.91 -15.25 10.44
N ALA A 385 7.73 -14.00 10.83
CA ALA A 385 6.44 -13.49 11.24
C ALA A 385 6.26 -12.06 10.75
N THR A 386 5.04 -11.69 10.38
CA THR A 386 4.66 -10.32 10.04
C THR A 386 4.53 -9.48 11.30
N ALA A 387 3.64 -9.77 12.20
CA ALA A 387 3.51 -9.31 13.60
C ALA A 387 3.97 -7.86 13.88
N GLY A 388 3.49 -6.86 13.12
CA GLY A 388 3.92 -5.46 13.25
C GLY A 388 5.39 -5.20 12.84
N ARG A 389 6.02 -6.18 12.17
CA ARG A 389 7.40 -6.09 11.67
C ARG A 389 7.48 -5.85 10.17
N GLY A 390 6.33 -5.67 9.55
CA GLY A 390 6.18 -5.44 8.12
C GLY A 390 5.96 -6.70 7.29
N ASN A 391 5.63 -6.49 6.03
CA ASN A 391 5.38 -7.55 5.07
C ASN A 391 6.57 -8.50 4.92
N VAL A 392 6.28 -9.76 4.66
CA VAL A 392 7.30 -10.76 4.32
C VAL A 392 7.20 -11.04 2.81
N HIS A 393 8.28 -10.82 2.10
CA HIS A 393 8.38 -11.06 0.66
C HIS A 393 9.24 -12.30 0.41
N ILE A 394 8.73 -13.20 -0.41
CA ILE A 394 9.41 -14.39 -0.88
C ILE A 394 9.60 -14.23 -2.37
N ASP A 395 10.83 -13.94 -2.78
CA ASP A 395 11.20 -13.82 -4.18
C ASP A 395 11.74 -15.19 -4.65
N ILE A 396 11.12 -15.74 -5.70
CA ILE A 396 11.43 -17.07 -6.25
C ILE A 396 11.98 -16.89 -7.67
N GLU A 397 13.24 -17.22 -7.84
CA GLU A 397 13.94 -17.21 -9.13
C GLU A 397 13.89 -18.57 -9.83
N ASN A 398 14.43 -18.67 -11.06
CA ASN A 398 14.30 -19.87 -11.88
C ASN A 398 15.03 -21.12 -11.34
N ASP A 399 16.01 -20.96 -10.42
CA ASP A 399 16.88 -22.06 -9.97
C ASP A 399 16.55 -22.54 -8.55
N ARG A 400 15.28 -22.54 -8.13
CA ARG A 400 14.87 -22.80 -6.74
C ARG A 400 15.53 -21.85 -5.73
N ASN A 401 16.07 -20.74 -6.19
CA ASN A 401 16.68 -19.75 -5.31
C ASN A 401 15.56 -18.93 -4.65
N ILE A 402 15.42 -19.11 -3.35
CA ILE A 402 14.42 -18.39 -2.54
C ILE A 402 15.12 -17.29 -1.79
N THR A 403 14.71 -16.06 -2.02
CA THR A 403 15.19 -14.91 -1.25
C THR A 403 14.06 -14.36 -0.41
N LEU A 404 14.24 -14.40 0.91
CA LEU A 404 13.29 -13.79 1.84
C LEU A 404 13.73 -12.38 2.19
N ARG A 405 12.79 -11.45 2.08
CA ARG A 405 13.00 -10.05 2.44
C ARG A 405 11.88 -9.59 3.36
N ARG A 406 12.20 -8.71 4.28
CA ARG A 406 11.21 -7.99 5.06
C ARG A 406 10.97 -6.63 4.45
N GLY A 407 9.72 -6.31 4.22
CA GLY A 407 9.30 -4.96 3.90
C GLY A 407 9.48 -4.04 5.11
N SER A 408 9.60 -2.74 4.87
CA SER A 408 9.56 -1.75 5.95
C SER A 408 8.22 -1.84 6.66
N GLY A 409 8.24 -2.20 7.93
CA GLY A 409 7.05 -2.19 8.79
C GLY A 409 6.44 -0.79 8.85
N GLY A 410 5.12 -0.71 8.85
CA GLY A 410 4.36 0.53 9.01
C GLY A 410 4.52 1.15 10.39
#